data_3f4f19a1283ef24530641784aa3043a1
#
_entry.id   3f4f19a1283ef24530641784aa3043a1
#
_cell.length_a   1.000
_cell.length_b   1.000
_cell.length_c   1.000
_cell.angle_alpha   90.00
_cell.angle_beta   90.00
_cell.angle_gamma   90.00
#
_symmetry.space_group_name_H-M   'P 1'
#
loop_
_entity.id
_entity.type
_entity.pdbx_description
1 polymer ?
#
loop_
_entity_poly.entity_id
_entity_poly.type
_entity_poly.pdbx_seq_one_letter_code
_entity_poly.pdbx_strand_id
1 'polypeptide(L)'
;MYARVASFNMQEGLDETIDQIRNDVENDNRPPGLEDAKGMMMLVDRSSGKSMGITLFDSEDAMKRGDEALNAMSPSGGGSRTGVEFYEVAVQSLS
;
A
#
# COMPACT_ATOMS: atom_id res chain seq x y z
N MET A 1 15.30 -3.54 -5.75
CA MET A 1 14.10 -3.05 -5.04
C MET A 1 12.93 -3.95 -5.33
N TYR A 2 12.06 -4.11 -4.38
CA TYR A 2 10.89 -4.98 -4.48
C TYR A 2 9.63 -4.19 -4.18
N ALA A 3 8.52 -4.60 -4.79
CA ALA A 3 7.22 -3.95 -4.62
C ALA A 3 6.17 -4.95 -4.14
N ARG A 4 5.44 -4.58 -3.10
CA ARG A 4 4.24 -5.29 -2.66
C ARG A 4 3.02 -4.52 -3.16
N VAL A 5 2.17 -5.20 -3.90
CA VAL A 5 0.97 -4.60 -4.50
C VAL A 5 -0.26 -5.26 -3.89
N ALA A 6 -1.02 -4.50 -3.13
CA ALA A 6 -2.28 -4.97 -2.55
C ALA A 6 -3.44 -4.31 -3.28
N SER A 7 -4.38 -5.11 -3.77
CA SER A 7 -5.53 -4.63 -4.52
C SER A 7 -6.78 -4.67 -3.65
N PHE A 8 -7.62 -3.65 -3.78
CA PHE A 8 -8.84 -3.50 -3.00
C PHE A 8 -9.99 -3.08 -3.90
N ASN A 9 -11.18 -3.41 -3.46
CA ASN A 9 -12.40 -2.91 -4.09
C ASN A 9 -13.19 -2.14 -3.04
N MET A 10 -13.35 -0.82 -3.26
CA MET A 10 -14.00 0.08 -2.31
C MET A 10 -15.08 0.87 -3.06
N GLN A 11 -16.34 0.63 -2.70
CA GLN A 11 -17.45 1.35 -3.31
C GLN A 11 -17.84 2.60 -2.51
N GLU A 12 -17.56 2.62 -1.22
CA GLU A 12 -17.86 3.73 -0.33
C GLU A 12 -16.64 4.04 0.54
N GLY A 13 -16.54 5.29 0.99
CA GLY A 13 -15.48 5.72 1.89
C GLY A 13 -14.11 5.86 1.25
N LEU A 14 -14.03 5.87 -0.08
CA LEU A 14 -12.75 5.97 -0.79
C LEU A 14 -12.04 7.28 -0.47
N ASP A 15 -12.75 8.41 -0.53
CA ASP A 15 -12.14 9.72 -0.26
C ASP A 15 -11.64 9.83 1.19
N GLU A 16 -12.41 9.30 2.14
CA GLU A 16 -12.01 9.29 3.54
C GLU A 16 -10.77 8.46 3.77
N THR A 17 -10.70 7.30 3.11
CA THR A 17 -9.52 6.43 3.18
C THR A 17 -8.31 7.11 2.57
N ILE A 18 -8.47 7.76 1.42
CA ILE A 18 -7.38 8.51 0.78
C ILE A 18 -6.87 9.60 1.71
N ASP A 19 -7.77 10.36 2.33
CA ASP A 19 -7.38 11.44 3.23
C ASP A 19 -6.62 10.91 4.45
N GLN A 20 -7.08 9.79 5.01
CA GLN A 20 -6.38 9.17 6.15
C GLN A 20 -4.98 8.70 5.77
N ILE A 21 -4.84 8.02 4.64
CA ILE A 21 -3.54 7.54 4.17
C ILE A 21 -2.63 8.71 3.83
N ARG A 22 -3.14 9.75 3.18
CA ARG A 22 -2.38 10.95 2.88
C ARG A 22 -1.87 11.60 4.17
N ASN A 23 -2.71 11.71 5.18
CA ASN A 23 -2.33 12.27 6.47
C ASN A 23 -1.22 11.45 7.13
N ASP A 24 -1.33 10.12 7.09
CA ASP A 24 -0.31 9.24 7.65
C ASP A 24 1.03 9.38 6.91
N VAL A 25 1.00 9.48 5.60
CA VAL A 25 2.21 9.66 4.79
C VAL A 25 2.85 11.02 5.07
N GLU A 26 2.06 12.09 5.12
CA GLU A 26 2.57 13.44 5.38
C GLU A 26 3.17 13.58 6.77
N ASN A 27 2.65 12.86 7.75
CA ASN A 27 3.14 12.88 9.12
C ASN A 27 4.16 11.79 9.44
N ASP A 28 4.56 11.02 8.42
CA ASP A 28 5.51 9.91 8.54
C ASP A 28 5.09 8.89 9.59
N ASN A 29 3.79 8.63 9.70
CA ASN A 29 3.23 7.65 10.63
C ASN A 29 3.28 6.26 10.00
N ARG A 30 4.39 5.57 10.16
CA ARG A 30 4.55 4.22 9.62
C ARG A 30 4.10 3.18 10.62
N PRO A 31 3.28 2.20 10.20
CA PRO A 31 2.94 1.08 11.06
C PRO A 31 4.19 0.27 11.44
N PRO A 32 4.19 -0.41 12.60
CA PRO A 32 5.27 -1.33 12.94
C PRO A 32 5.46 -2.39 11.84
N GLY A 33 6.69 -2.63 11.46
CA GLY A 33 7.04 -3.55 10.37
C GLY A 33 7.25 -2.87 9.03
N LEU A 34 6.91 -1.60 8.90
CA LEU A 34 7.10 -0.83 7.67
C LEU A 34 8.24 0.20 7.77
N GLU A 35 9.07 0.10 8.80
CA GLU A 35 10.19 1.03 8.99
C GLU A 35 11.17 0.96 7.84
N ASP A 36 11.29 -0.20 7.20
CA ASP A 36 12.20 -0.42 6.07
C ASP A 36 11.59 -0.07 4.71
N ALA A 37 10.35 0.39 4.67
CA ALA A 37 9.70 0.80 3.43
C ALA A 37 10.39 2.03 2.85
N LYS A 38 10.73 1.98 1.56
CA LYS A 38 11.41 3.06 0.85
C LYS A 38 10.46 4.00 0.14
N GLY A 39 9.21 3.64 0.04
CA GLY A 39 8.18 4.47 -0.54
C GLY A 39 6.87 3.75 -0.56
N MET A 40 5.81 4.50 -0.73
CA MET A 40 4.48 3.94 -0.92
C MET A 40 3.65 4.86 -1.80
N MET A 41 2.68 4.28 -2.50
CA MET A 41 1.74 5.05 -3.29
C MET A 41 0.40 4.33 -3.29
N MET A 42 -0.66 5.10 -3.50
CA MET A 42 -1.99 4.56 -3.65
C MET A 42 -2.53 4.98 -5.01
N LEU A 43 -2.97 4.01 -5.77
CA LEU A 43 -3.60 4.23 -7.08
C LEU A 43 -5.08 3.95 -6.95
N VAL A 44 -5.91 4.82 -7.53
CA VAL A 44 -7.36 4.66 -7.45
C VAL A 44 -7.98 4.84 -8.82
N ASP A 45 -9.03 4.04 -9.08
CA ASP A 45 -9.93 4.25 -10.20
C ASP A 45 -11.29 4.60 -9.60
N ARG A 46 -11.62 5.89 -9.62
CA ARG A 46 -12.83 6.39 -8.97
C ARG A 46 -14.11 5.90 -9.65
N SER A 47 -14.02 5.54 -10.92
CA SER A 47 -15.21 5.08 -11.66
C SER A 47 -15.62 3.66 -11.27
N SER A 48 -14.67 2.81 -10.92
CA SER A 48 -14.95 1.41 -10.58
C SER A 48 -14.83 1.12 -9.08
N GLY A 49 -14.22 2.01 -8.31
CA GLY A 49 -13.93 1.79 -6.89
C GLY A 49 -12.71 0.91 -6.64
N LYS A 50 -11.96 0.58 -7.67
CA LYS A 50 -10.72 -0.21 -7.52
C LYS A 50 -9.59 0.66 -7.02
N SER A 51 -8.80 0.10 -6.10
CA SER A 51 -7.62 0.77 -5.61
C SER A 51 -6.48 -0.22 -5.41
N MET A 52 -5.26 0.29 -5.45
CA MET A 52 -4.05 -0.49 -5.24
C MET A 52 -3.12 0.27 -4.33
N GLY A 53 -2.61 -0.42 -3.30
CA GLY A 53 -1.55 0.12 -2.46
C GLY A 53 -0.22 -0.52 -2.83
N ILE A 54 0.76 0.29 -3.20
CA ILE A 54 2.08 -0.18 -3.58
C ILE A 54 3.07 0.29 -2.52
N THR A 55 3.82 -0.66 -1.94
CA THR A 55 4.88 -0.36 -0.97
C THR A 55 6.20 -0.88 -1.52
N LEU A 56 7.22 -0.05 -1.48
CA LEU A 56 8.54 -0.35 -2.02
C LEU A 56 9.52 -0.69 -0.91
N PHE A 57 10.36 -1.71 -1.14
CA PHE A 57 11.36 -2.19 -0.19
C PHE A 57 12.69 -2.44 -0.90
N ASP A 58 13.80 -2.27 -0.16
CA ASP A 58 15.14 -2.51 -0.71
C ASP A 58 15.47 -3.98 -0.86
N SER A 59 14.87 -4.85 -0.04
CA SER A 59 15.17 -6.27 -0.04
C SER A 59 13.90 -7.10 0.05
N GLU A 60 14.02 -8.35 -0.37
CA GLU A 60 12.92 -9.31 -0.27
C GLU A 60 12.55 -9.57 1.19
N ASP A 61 13.54 -9.64 2.09
CA ASP A 61 13.28 -9.85 3.51
C ASP A 61 12.49 -8.69 4.12
N ALA A 62 12.84 -7.44 3.76
CA ALA A 62 12.10 -6.27 4.21
C ALA A 62 10.66 -6.31 3.68
N MET A 63 10.46 -6.73 2.43
CA MET A 63 9.13 -6.88 1.85
C MET A 63 8.30 -7.92 2.60
N LYS A 64 8.89 -9.05 2.97
CA LYS A 64 8.20 -10.09 3.73
C LYS A 64 7.77 -9.60 5.11
N ARG A 65 8.64 -8.85 5.80
CA ARG A 65 8.30 -8.26 7.10
C ARG A 65 7.17 -7.25 6.97
N GLY A 66 7.21 -6.41 5.93
CA GLY A 66 6.14 -5.46 5.66
C GLY A 66 4.83 -6.13 5.32
N ASP A 67 4.87 -7.23 4.57
CA ASP A 67 3.68 -8.00 4.23
C ASP A 67 3.02 -8.58 5.48
N GLU A 68 3.79 -9.14 6.39
CA GLU A 68 3.26 -9.66 7.64
C GLU A 68 2.59 -8.56 8.46
N ALA A 69 3.22 -7.39 8.55
CA ALA A 69 2.67 -6.25 9.28
C ALA A 69 1.35 -5.78 8.67
N LEU A 70 1.30 -5.66 7.35
CA LEU A 70 0.10 -5.20 6.65
C LEU A 70 -1.02 -6.22 6.70
N ASN A 71 -0.70 -7.52 6.68
CA ASN A 71 -1.70 -8.57 6.81
C ASN A 71 -2.34 -8.59 8.20
N ALA A 72 -1.63 -8.14 9.22
CA ALA A 72 -2.15 -8.06 10.58
C ALA A 72 -3.09 -6.86 10.77
N MET A 73 -3.11 -5.92 9.83
CA MET A 73 -3.95 -4.71 9.89
C MET A 73 -5.26 -4.95 9.16
N SER A 74 -6.36 -4.45 9.74
CA SER A 74 -7.64 -4.46 9.06
C SER A 74 -7.68 -3.37 7.98
N PRO A 75 -8.33 -3.63 6.83
CA PRO A 75 -8.51 -2.58 5.83
C PRO A 75 -9.29 -1.39 6.39
N SER A 76 -8.84 -0.18 6.05
CA SER A 76 -9.57 1.04 6.40
C SER A 76 -10.76 1.23 5.48
N GLY A 77 -11.81 1.89 6.00
CA GLY A 77 -12.93 2.31 5.16
C GLY A 77 -13.86 1.21 4.69
N GLY A 78 -13.79 0.01 5.25
CA GLY A 78 -14.71 -1.08 4.93
C GLY A 78 -14.49 -1.70 3.56
N GLY A 79 -13.35 -1.43 2.90
CA GLY A 79 -13.01 -2.03 1.62
C GLY A 79 -12.61 -3.50 1.77
N SER A 80 -12.74 -4.25 0.68
CA SER A 80 -12.34 -5.65 0.62
C SER A 80 -11.05 -5.78 -0.16
N ARG A 81 -10.06 -6.47 0.45
CA ARG A 81 -8.81 -6.78 -0.25
C ARG A 81 -9.06 -7.91 -1.23
N THR A 82 -8.76 -7.68 -2.51
CA THR A 82 -8.99 -8.66 -3.57
C THR A 82 -7.76 -9.49 -3.90
N GLY A 83 -6.57 -9.01 -3.54
CA GLY A 83 -5.35 -9.76 -3.77
C GLY A 83 -4.11 -9.04 -3.32
N VAL A 84 -3.02 -9.78 -3.19
CA VAL A 84 -1.69 -9.24 -2.90
C VAL A 84 -0.71 -9.91 -3.85
N GLU A 85 0.13 -9.11 -4.49
CA GLU A 85 1.14 -9.59 -5.41
C GLU A 85 2.50 -9.00 -5.06
N PHE A 86 3.56 -9.72 -5.43
CA PHE A 86 4.93 -9.32 -5.13
C PHE A 86 5.72 -9.26 -6.43
N TYR A 87 6.48 -8.19 -6.61
CA TYR A 87 7.25 -7.97 -7.83
C TYR A 87 8.66 -7.47 -7.50
N GLU A 88 9.60 -7.80 -8.35
CA GLU A 88 10.88 -7.12 -8.38
C GLU A 88 10.73 -5.87 -9.24
N VAL A 89 11.26 -4.74 -8.77
CA VAL A 89 11.27 -3.51 -9.57
C VAL A 89 12.48 -3.58 -10.50
N ALA A 90 12.25 -3.99 -11.73
CA ALA A 90 13.33 -4.18 -12.71
C ALA A 90 13.85 -2.86 -13.25
N VAL A 91 12.96 -1.87 -13.43
CA VAL A 91 13.32 -0.54 -13.94
C VAL A 91 12.48 0.49 -13.19
N GLN A 92 13.14 1.55 -12.74
CA GLN A 92 12.45 2.65 -12.07
C GLN A 92 13.04 3.97 -12.55
N SER A 93 12.16 4.87 -12.97
CA SER A 93 12.54 6.24 -13.31
C SER A 93 11.45 7.17 -12.76
N LEU A 94 11.81 7.94 -11.75
CA LEU A 94 10.90 8.91 -11.13
C LEU A 94 11.51 10.31 -11.26
N SER A 95 10.74 11.22 -11.77
CA SER A 95 11.18 12.62 -11.95
C SER A 95 10.45 13.55 -10.99
#